data_61dd3ae9468adcc5a80e9a97d3b4161f
#
_entry.id   61dd3ae9468adcc5a80e9a97d3b4161f
#
_cell.length_a   1.000
_cell.length_b   1.000
_cell.length_c   1.000
_cell.angle_alpha   90.00
_cell.angle_beta   90.00
_cell.angle_gamma   90.00
#
_symmetry.space_group_name_H-M   'P 1'
#
loop_
_entity.id
_entity.type
_entity.pdbx_description
1 polymer ?
#
loop_
_entity_poly.entity_id
_entity_poly.type
_entity_poly.pdbx_seq_one_letter_code
_entity_poly.pdbx_strand_id
1 'polypeptide(L)'
;QKPYIEGDLEKASVELAGFTKTKLLQPGESETVRVTVNGEFFRTYDAVEAQTYVLDPGDYYLAAGYNAHDALNNILASQGFSPESTGGRMTAAGNASLAAVALHLDQRDAVTYAVAAETGEPITNLFDFADINRYEHRGDNQVTYLSRADWAGTWPKKPVKLSVATEGMMSDMASHKPLPNDPEAVSPLYNIDSGSQLIAMRGLPYDHSTWDILLDQLTYEEQALLVTNAAFGTSALDSIALKETKASDGPTAVS
;
A
#
# COMPACT_ATOMS: atom_id res chain seq x y z
N GLN A 1 -5.39 -11.03 11.72
CA GLN A 1 -6.77 -10.57 11.51
C GLN A 1 -7.03 -9.34 12.35
N LYS A 2 -7.66 -8.33 11.76
CA LYS A 2 -8.12 -7.11 12.42
C LYS A 2 -9.60 -7.25 12.81
N PRO A 3 -10.08 -6.50 13.80
CA PRO A 3 -11.52 -6.39 14.06
C PRO A 3 -12.26 -5.94 12.80
N TYR A 4 -13.40 -6.52 12.53
CA TYR A 4 -14.23 -6.15 11.39
C TYR A 4 -15.62 -5.76 11.87
N ILE A 5 -16.03 -4.55 11.52
CA ILE A 5 -17.34 -4.00 11.82
C ILE A 5 -18.05 -3.81 10.48
N GLU A 6 -19.16 -4.49 10.28
CA GLU A 6 -19.95 -4.38 9.06
C GLU A 6 -20.46 -2.95 8.85
N GLY A 7 -20.27 -2.43 7.65
CA GLY A 7 -20.67 -1.06 7.29
C GLY A 7 -19.69 0.04 7.70
N ASP A 8 -18.60 -0.32 8.34
CA ASP A 8 -17.45 0.55 8.65
C ASP A 8 -16.31 0.28 7.65
N LEU A 9 -15.06 0.40 8.07
CA LEU A 9 -13.90 0.20 7.20
C LEU A 9 -13.79 -1.24 6.70
N GLU A 10 -13.71 -1.40 5.38
CA GLU A 10 -13.51 -2.71 4.77
C GLU A 10 -12.09 -3.22 5.06
N LYS A 11 -11.98 -4.50 5.39
CA LYS A 11 -10.72 -5.14 5.76
C LYS A 11 -10.66 -6.57 5.22
N ALA A 12 -9.45 -7.01 4.89
CA ALA A 12 -9.22 -8.41 4.56
C ALA A 12 -9.53 -9.34 5.75
N SER A 13 -9.95 -10.56 5.45
CA SER A 13 -10.19 -11.57 6.50
C SER A 13 -8.92 -11.92 7.26
N VAL A 14 -7.78 -11.93 6.58
CA VAL A 14 -6.44 -12.16 7.13
C VAL A 14 -5.43 -11.49 6.22
N GLU A 15 -4.33 -11.02 6.80
CA GLU A 15 -3.20 -10.39 6.09
C GLU A 15 -1.90 -11.07 6.51
N LEU A 16 -0.94 -11.17 5.59
CA LEU A 16 0.38 -11.67 5.91
C LEU A 16 1.15 -10.61 6.70
N ALA A 17 1.44 -10.87 7.96
CA ALA A 17 2.17 -9.97 8.84
C ALA A 17 3.67 -10.29 8.97
N GLY A 18 4.09 -11.44 8.50
CA GLY A 18 5.49 -11.83 8.48
C GLY A 18 5.67 -13.29 8.09
N PHE A 19 6.88 -13.63 7.70
CA PHE A 19 7.27 -15.01 7.40
C PHE A 19 8.76 -15.21 7.68
N THR A 20 9.16 -16.46 7.83
CA THR A 20 10.56 -16.84 7.90
C THR A 20 10.75 -18.24 7.34
N LYS A 21 11.99 -18.63 7.12
CA LYS A 21 12.36 -19.97 6.68
C LYS A 21 13.27 -20.61 7.71
N THR A 22 13.11 -21.91 7.92
CA THR A 22 14.08 -22.71 8.65
C THR A 22 15.36 -22.89 7.83
N LYS A 23 16.46 -23.25 8.47
CA LYS A 23 17.59 -23.90 7.78
C LYS A 23 17.13 -25.19 7.09
N LEU A 24 18.00 -25.81 6.29
CA LEU A 24 17.75 -27.15 5.78
C LEU A 24 17.71 -28.14 6.96
N LEU A 25 16.52 -28.68 7.25
CA LEU A 25 16.31 -29.65 8.33
C LEU A 25 16.51 -31.08 7.80
N GLN A 26 17.23 -31.91 8.56
CA GLN A 26 17.29 -33.33 8.30
C GLN A 26 16.03 -34.03 8.86
N PRO A 27 15.70 -35.25 8.39
CA PRO A 27 14.57 -35.99 8.92
C PRO A 27 14.63 -36.13 10.44
N GLY A 28 13.56 -35.68 11.13
CA GLY A 28 13.48 -35.67 12.60
C GLY A 28 14.06 -34.43 13.29
N GLU A 29 14.72 -33.53 12.57
CA GLU A 29 15.16 -32.26 13.14
C GLU A 29 13.99 -31.27 13.24
N SER A 30 14.10 -30.39 14.22
CA SER A 30 13.19 -29.24 14.39
C SER A 30 13.99 -27.97 14.67
N GLU A 31 13.40 -26.85 14.36
CA GLU A 31 13.97 -25.53 14.63
C GLU A 31 12.88 -24.59 15.15
N THR A 32 13.20 -23.82 16.18
CA THR A 32 12.34 -22.72 16.62
C THR A 32 12.72 -21.47 15.84
N VAL A 33 11.78 -20.93 15.12
CA VAL A 33 11.95 -19.68 14.37
C VAL A 33 11.22 -18.53 15.07
N ARG A 34 11.72 -17.31 14.89
CA ARG A 34 11.09 -16.10 15.41
C ARG A 34 10.68 -15.23 14.24
N VAL A 35 9.41 -14.78 14.24
CA VAL A 35 8.88 -13.80 13.29
C VAL A 35 8.53 -12.53 14.07
N THR A 36 9.15 -11.42 13.70
CA THR A 36 8.78 -10.11 14.25
C THR A 36 7.67 -9.51 13.40
N VAL A 37 6.59 -9.10 14.03
CA VAL A 37 5.46 -8.41 13.38
C VAL A 37 5.54 -6.93 13.76
N ASN A 38 5.59 -6.05 12.74
CA ASN A 38 5.51 -4.62 12.97
C ASN A 38 4.07 -4.25 13.35
N GLY A 39 3.90 -3.39 14.39
CA GLY A 39 2.59 -2.90 14.83
C GLY A 39 1.79 -2.18 13.73
N GLU A 40 2.46 -1.65 12.73
CA GLU A 40 1.80 -1.03 11.57
C GLU A 40 0.89 -1.97 10.78
N PHE A 41 1.08 -3.28 10.84
CA PHE A 41 0.17 -4.25 10.23
C PHE A 41 -1.21 -4.26 10.86
N PHE A 42 -1.38 -3.70 12.05
CA PHE A 42 -2.68 -3.62 12.70
C PHE A 42 -3.51 -2.41 12.25
N ARG A 43 -2.88 -1.36 11.74
CA ARG A 43 -3.58 -0.14 11.30
C ARG A 43 -4.41 -0.37 10.03
N THR A 44 -5.47 0.43 9.90
CA THR A 44 -6.32 0.52 8.69
C THR A 44 -6.45 1.99 8.33
N TYR A 45 -6.38 2.33 7.04
CA TYR A 45 -6.57 3.70 6.60
C TYR A 45 -8.06 4.01 6.50
N ASP A 46 -8.49 5.09 7.15
CA ASP A 46 -9.83 5.64 7.05
C ASP A 46 -9.81 6.86 6.12
N ALA A 47 -10.28 6.68 4.89
CA ALA A 47 -10.25 7.72 3.86
C ALA A 47 -11.36 8.76 4.02
N VAL A 48 -12.41 8.49 4.81
CA VAL A 48 -13.63 9.30 4.85
C VAL A 48 -13.72 10.14 6.12
N GLU A 49 -13.61 9.51 7.29
CA GLU A 49 -13.84 10.19 8.57
C GLU A 49 -12.54 10.71 9.18
N ALA A 50 -11.60 9.82 9.48
CA ALA A 50 -10.35 10.21 10.14
C ALA A 50 -9.30 10.75 9.16
N GLN A 51 -9.37 10.39 7.89
CA GLN A 51 -8.41 10.70 6.82
C GLN A 51 -6.95 10.37 7.19
N THR A 52 -6.80 9.34 8.02
CA THR A 52 -5.52 8.84 8.53
C THR A 52 -5.63 7.35 8.87
N TYR A 53 -4.53 6.78 9.38
CA TYR A 53 -4.55 5.40 9.87
C TYR A 53 -5.19 5.33 11.26
N VAL A 54 -6.05 4.34 11.44
CA VAL A 54 -6.75 4.06 12.70
C VAL A 54 -6.53 2.62 13.15
N LEU A 55 -6.71 2.40 14.44
CA LEU A 55 -6.94 1.07 15.02
C LEU A 55 -8.38 1.03 15.52
N ASP A 56 -9.17 0.07 15.04
CA ASP A 56 -10.55 -0.08 15.44
C ASP A 56 -10.69 -0.85 16.77
N PRO A 57 -11.78 -0.68 17.51
CA PRO A 57 -12.02 -1.44 18.73
C PRO A 57 -12.20 -2.93 18.43
N GLY A 58 -11.77 -3.77 19.38
CA GLY A 58 -11.91 -5.23 19.31
C GLY A 58 -10.57 -5.96 19.35
N ASP A 59 -10.62 -7.25 19.07
CA ASP A 59 -9.48 -8.16 19.14
C ASP A 59 -8.74 -8.25 17.83
N TYR A 60 -7.42 -8.09 17.91
CA TYR A 60 -6.46 -8.31 16.82
C TYR A 60 -5.79 -9.66 17.01
N TYR A 61 -5.96 -10.56 16.07
CA TYR A 61 -5.42 -11.91 16.15
C TYR A 61 -4.15 -12.04 15.32
N LEU A 62 -3.17 -12.74 15.88
CA LEU A 62 -2.06 -13.33 15.15
C LEU A 62 -2.23 -14.84 15.12
N ALA A 63 -1.95 -15.45 13.97
CA ALA A 63 -1.95 -16.89 13.82
C ALA A 63 -0.76 -17.35 12.98
N ALA A 64 -0.22 -18.52 13.30
CA ALA A 64 0.67 -19.25 12.43
C ALA A 64 -0.14 -20.18 11.52
N GLY A 65 0.31 -20.35 10.27
CA GLY A 65 -0.33 -21.26 9.30
C GLY A 65 0.55 -21.45 8.07
N TYR A 66 0.31 -22.51 7.33
CA TYR A 66 1.04 -22.79 6.09
C TYR A 66 0.59 -21.89 4.93
N ASN A 67 -0.59 -21.32 5.05
CA ASN A 67 -1.20 -20.41 4.06
C ASN A 67 -2.31 -19.57 4.73
N ALA A 68 -2.89 -18.63 3.99
CA ALA A 68 -3.92 -17.73 4.48
C ALA A 68 -5.18 -18.46 5.01
N HIS A 69 -5.61 -19.52 4.33
CA HIS A 69 -6.80 -20.30 4.76
C HIS A 69 -6.53 -21.04 6.07
N ASP A 70 -5.35 -21.64 6.20
CA ASP A 70 -4.95 -22.35 7.41
C ASP A 70 -4.87 -21.38 8.60
N ALA A 71 -4.20 -20.25 8.44
CA ALA A 71 -4.14 -19.23 9.47
C ALA A 71 -5.53 -18.69 9.86
N LEU A 72 -6.42 -18.46 8.89
CA LEU A 72 -7.79 -18.03 9.16
C LEU A 72 -8.60 -19.12 9.91
N ASN A 73 -8.48 -20.38 9.51
CA ASN A 73 -9.13 -21.49 10.21
C ASN A 73 -8.64 -21.58 11.67
N ASN A 74 -7.35 -21.36 11.91
CA ASN A 74 -6.79 -21.36 13.27
C ASN A 74 -7.36 -20.23 14.13
N ILE A 75 -7.54 -19.02 13.57
CA ILE A 75 -8.19 -17.90 14.25
C ILE A 75 -9.65 -18.24 14.56
N LEU A 76 -10.41 -18.71 13.57
CA LEU A 76 -11.82 -19.07 13.75
C LEU A 76 -11.98 -20.18 14.79
N ALA A 77 -11.10 -21.17 14.79
CA ALA A 77 -11.09 -22.22 15.82
C ALA A 77 -10.82 -21.65 17.22
N SER A 78 -9.91 -20.66 17.36
CA SER A 78 -9.66 -20.00 18.64
C SER A 78 -10.85 -19.17 19.14
N GLN A 79 -11.72 -18.75 18.23
CA GLN A 79 -12.98 -18.06 18.52
C GLN A 79 -14.17 -19.05 18.77
N GLY A 80 -13.91 -20.36 18.72
CA GLY A 80 -14.91 -21.39 18.97
C GLY A 80 -15.73 -21.80 17.74
N PHE A 81 -15.35 -21.38 16.54
CA PHE A 81 -16.03 -21.80 15.32
C PHE A 81 -15.50 -23.14 14.80
N SER A 82 -16.35 -23.84 14.05
CA SER A 82 -16.03 -25.10 13.35
C SER A 82 -16.53 -25.05 11.90
N PRO A 83 -16.11 -25.98 11.05
CA PRO A 83 -16.67 -26.10 9.70
C PRO A 83 -18.21 -26.21 9.70
N GLU A 84 -18.77 -26.95 10.64
CA GLU A 84 -20.22 -27.14 10.79
C GLU A 84 -20.91 -25.84 11.20
N SER A 85 -20.38 -25.13 12.23
CA SER A 85 -20.98 -23.90 12.74
C SER A 85 -20.91 -22.75 11.73
N THR A 86 -19.95 -22.80 10.81
CA THR A 86 -19.78 -21.80 9.75
C THR A 86 -20.47 -22.17 8.43
N GLY A 87 -21.22 -23.28 8.39
CA GLY A 87 -21.87 -23.77 7.18
C GLY A 87 -20.89 -24.09 6.06
N GLY A 88 -19.70 -24.61 6.41
CA GLY A 88 -18.65 -24.97 5.48
C GLY A 88 -17.78 -23.80 4.99
N ARG A 89 -17.91 -22.60 5.56
CA ARG A 89 -17.02 -21.46 5.24
C ARG A 89 -15.61 -21.66 5.77
N MET A 90 -15.44 -22.33 6.92
CA MET A 90 -14.14 -22.86 7.32
C MET A 90 -13.82 -24.06 6.43
N THR A 91 -12.64 -24.03 5.82
CA THR A 91 -12.19 -25.09 4.88
C THR A 91 -11.63 -26.31 5.61
N ALA A 92 -11.27 -26.16 6.88
CA ALA A 92 -10.79 -27.22 7.78
C ALA A 92 -11.05 -26.82 9.25
N ALA A 93 -10.91 -27.78 10.17
CA ALA A 93 -11.19 -27.58 11.60
C ALA A 93 -10.29 -26.53 12.27
N GLY A 94 -9.13 -26.23 11.76
CA GLY A 94 -8.17 -25.30 12.38
C GLY A 94 -7.57 -25.83 13.70
N ASN A 95 -6.55 -25.15 14.16
CA ASN A 95 -5.89 -25.40 15.45
C ASN A 95 -5.89 -24.11 16.29
N ALA A 96 -6.76 -24.05 17.30
CA ALA A 96 -6.88 -22.89 18.18
C ALA A 96 -5.57 -22.49 18.88
N SER A 97 -4.68 -23.44 19.14
CA SER A 97 -3.40 -23.14 19.81
C SER A 97 -2.38 -22.40 18.94
N LEU A 98 -2.65 -22.29 17.63
CA LEU A 98 -1.82 -21.56 16.66
C LEU A 98 -2.32 -20.13 16.44
N ALA A 99 -3.33 -19.67 17.18
CA ALA A 99 -3.83 -18.31 17.13
C ALA A 99 -3.95 -17.71 18.54
N ALA A 100 -3.70 -16.41 18.63
CA ALA A 100 -3.83 -15.67 19.87
C ALA A 100 -4.27 -14.22 19.62
N VAL A 101 -4.95 -13.62 20.59
CA VAL A 101 -5.17 -12.17 20.63
C VAL A 101 -3.83 -11.50 20.93
N ALA A 102 -3.38 -10.67 20.03
CA ALA A 102 -2.11 -9.92 20.14
C ALA A 102 -2.35 -8.50 20.69
N LEU A 103 -3.50 -7.93 20.43
CA LEU A 103 -3.91 -6.59 20.86
C LEU A 103 -5.42 -6.57 21.06
N HIS A 104 -5.89 -5.88 22.09
CA HIS A 104 -7.31 -5.56 22.30
C HIS A 104 -7.46 -4.06 22.53
N LEU A 105 -8.45 -3.46 21.91
CA LEU A 105 -8.79 -2.05 22.11
C LEU A 105 -10.28 -1.93 22.44
N ASP A 106 -10.60 -1.12 23.45
CA ASP A 106 -11.97 -0.80 23.82
C ASP A 106 -12.58 0.31 22.96
N GLN A 107 -11.73 1.15 22.37
CA GLN A 107 -12.12 2.33 21.58
C GLN A 107 -11.23 2.47 20.35
N ARG A 108 -11.76 3.16 19.31
CA ARG A 108 -10.99 3.51 18.12
C ARG A 108 -9.84 4.45 18.51
N ASP A 109 -8.63 4.11 18.06
CA ASP A 109 -7.44 4.95 18.16
C ASP A 109 -7.13 5.55 16.78
N ALA A 110 -7.30 6.85 16.64
CA ALA A 110 -6.97 7.64 15.45
C ALA A 110 -5.74 8.55 15.67
N VAL A 111 -4.93 8.26 16.68
CA VAL A 111 -3.79 9.10 17.07
C VAL A 111 -2.45 8.39 16.88
N THR A 112 -2.34 7.14 17.30
CA THR A 112 -1.06 6.38 17.33
C THR A 112 -0.37 6.33 15.96
N TYR A 113 -1.14 6.21 14.88
CA TYR A 113 -0.63 6.14 13.51
C TYR A 113 -1.07 7.32 12.64
N ALA A 114 -1.39 8.45 13.26
CA ALA A 114 -1.81 9.67 12.53
C ALA A 114 -0.64 10.48 11.97
N VAL A 115 0.59 10.13 12.32
CA VAL A 115 1.81 10.79 11.82
C VAL A 115 2.75 9.77 11.20
N ALA A 116 3.50 10.19 10.20
CA ALA A 116 4.53 9.36 9.57
C ALA A 116 5.69 9.15 10.55
N ALA A 117 6.09 7.90 10.75
CA ALA A 117 7.15 7.55 11.71
C ALA A 117 8.51 8.14 11.32
N GLU A 118 8.78 8.29 10.03
CA GLU A 118 10.05 8.76 9.49
C GLU A 118 10.19 10.28 9.56
N THR A 119 9.09 11.02 9.34
CA THR A 119 9.13 12.49 9.21
C THR A 119 8.44 13.23 10.35
N GLY A 120 7.55 12.57 11.10
CA GLY A 120 6.69 13.20 12.09
C GLY A 120 5.55 14.05 11.51
N GLU A 121 5.42 14.09 10.18
CA GLU A 121 4.38 14.87 9.52
C GLU A 121 3.01 14.17 9.64
N PRO A 122 1.91 14.94 9.76
CA PRO A 122 0.57 14.38 9.77
C PRO A 122 0.28 13.58 8.49
N ILE A 123 -0.29 12.40 8.65
CA ILE A 123 -0.81 11.61 7.53
C ILE A 123 -2.16 12.18 7.13
N THR A 124 -2.30 12.52 5.85
CA THR A 124 -3.53 13.06 5.25
C THR A 124 -3.92 12.26 4.03
N ASN A 125 -5.15 12.45 3.53
CA ASN A 125 -5.60 11.81 2.30
C ASN A 125 -5.06 12.54 1.06
N LEU A 126 -3.82 12.23 0.67
CA LEU A 126 -3.19 12.81 -0.52
C LEU A 126 -3.88 12.40 -1.83
N PHE A 127 -4.68 11.33 -1.82
CA PHE A 127 -5.38 10.79 -2.99
C PHE A 127 -6.88 11.03 -2.97
N ASP A 128 -7.37 11.94 -2.13
CA ASP A 128 -8.79 12.28 -2.07
C ASP A 128 -9.33 12.70 -3.44
N PHE A 129 -8.54 13.42 -4.23
CA PHE A 129 -8.90 13.81 -5.59
C PHE A 129 -9.12 12.64 -6.56
N ALA A 130 -8.55 11.48 -6.26
CA ALA A 130 -8.64 10.27 -7.08
C ALA A 130 -9.73 9.29 -6.59
N ASP A 131 -10.38 9.58 -5.49
CA ASP A 131 -11.50 8.77 -5.00
C ASP A 131 -12.67 8.89 -5.98
N ILE A 132 -13.15 7.75 -6.47
CA ILE A 132 -14.32 7.72 -7.38
C ILE A 132 -15.59 8.27 -6.72
N ASN A 133 -15.66 8.21 -5.40
CA ASN A 133 -16.78 8.70 -4.59
C ASN A 133 -16.53 10.09 -3.98
N ARG A 134 -15.47 10.82 -4.38
CA ARG A 134 -15.07 12.10 -3.75
C ARG A 134 -16.16 13.16 -3.73
N TYR A 135 -17.07 13.14 -4.71
CA TYR A 135 -18.16 14.11 -4.79
C TYR A 135 -19.41 13.67 -4.02
N GLU A 136 -19.53 12.38 -3.73
CA GLU A 136 -20.66 11.82 -3.00
C GLU A 136 -20.24 10.50 -2.35
N HIS A 137 -19.71 10.56 -1.14
CA HIS A 137 -19.32 9.35 -0.40
C HIS A 137 -20.50 8.48 0.04
N ARG A 138 -21.71 9.06 0.09
CA ARG A 138 -22.98 8.38 0.39
C ARG A 138 -24.05 8.96 -0.48
N GLY A 139 -24.84 8.12 -1.12
CA GLY A 139 -25.95 8.58 -1.95
C GLY A 139 -26.15 7.76 -3.22
N ASP A 140 -26.97 8.30 -4.11
CA ASP A 140 -27.45 7.56 -5.28
C ASP A 140 -26.39 7.36 -6.37
N ASN A 141 -25.39 8.22 -6.41
CA ASN A 141 -24.31 8.15 -7.41
C ASN A 141 -23.06 7.43 -6.89
N GLN A 142 -23.09 6.97 -5.64
CA GLN A 142 -21.97 6.26 -5.05
C GLN A 142 -21.69 4.97 -5.81
N VAL A 143 -20.41 4.74 -6.11
CA VAL A 143 -19.92 3.44 -6.55
C VAL A 143 -19.76 2.54 -5.33
N THR A 144 -20.47 1.42 -5.33
CA THR A 144 -20.39 0.44 -4.24
C THR A 144 -19.13 -0.40 -4.41
N TYR A 145 -18.25 -0.35 -3.39
CA TYR A 145 -17.09 -1.21 -3.32
C TYR A 145 -17.47 -2.63 -2.87
N LEU A 146 -16.61 -3.60 -3.21
CA LEU A 146 -16.77 -4.97 -2.74
C LEU A 146 -16.69 -5.01 -1.22
N SER A 147 -17.63 -5.71 -0.59
CA SER A 147 -17.62 -5.95 0.85
C SER A 147 -17.60 -7.45 1.15
N ARG A 148 -16.76 -7.84 2.09
CA ARG A 148 -16.74 -9.22 2.58
C ARG A 148 -18.00 -9.59 3.36
N ALA A 149 -18.72 -8.60 3.92
CA ALA A 149 -19.99 -8.82 4.61
C ALA A 149 -21.10 -9.22 3.65
N ASP A 150 -21.12 -8.61 2.45
CA ASP A 150 -22.09 -8.93 1.40
C ASP A 150 -21.39 -9.06 0.04
N TRP A 151 -20.60 -10.09 -0.10
CA TRP A 151 -19.88 -10.37 -1.34
C TRP A 151 -20.81 -10.48 -2.56
N ALA A 152 -21.93 -11.18 -2.40
CA ALA A 152 -22.86 -11.42 -3.50
C ALA A 152 -23.62 -10.15 -3.90
N GLY A 153 -23.99 -9.28 -2.94
CA GLY A 153 -24.68 -8.02 -3.16
C GLY A 153 -23.78 -6.93 -3.74
N THR A 154 -22.52 -6.91 -3.31
CA THR A 154 -21.56 -5.89 -3.74
C THR A 154 -20.74 -6.29 -4.97
N TRP A 155 -20.81 -7.55 -5.43
CA TRP A 155 -20.17 -7.97 -6.68
C TRP A 155 -20.82 -7.29 -7.89
N PRO A 156 -20.06 -6.60 -8.75
CA PRO A 156 -20.62 -5.93 -9.92
C PRO A 156 -21.16 -6.95 -10.92
N LYS A 157 -22.48 -7.01 -11.06
CA LYS A 157 -23.16 -7.96 -11.98
C LYS A 157 -23.29 -7.43 -13.39
N LYS A 158 -23.44 -6.12 -13.55
CA LYS A 158 -23.45 -5.36 -14.82
C LYS A 158 -23.23 -3.88 -14.52
N PRO A 159 -22.66 -3.09 -15.43
CA PRO A 159 -22.73 -1.64 -15.35
C PRO A 159 -24.18 -1.23 -15.63
N VAL A 160 -24.97 -1.05 -14.60
CA VAL A 160 -26.43 -0.90 -14.73
C VAL A 160 -26.90 0.54 -14.61
N LYS A 161 -26.05 1.41 -14.05
CA LYS A 161 -26.44 2.79 -13.78
C LYS A 161 -25.54 3.74 -14.57
N LEU A 162 -26.17 4.55 -15.41
CA LEU A 162 -25.52 5.75 -15.93
C LEU A 162 -25.39 6.73 -14.76
N SER A 163 -24.19 7.01 -14.35
CA SER A 163 -23.92 8.06 -13.38
C SER A 163 -24.12 9.41 -14.07
N VAL A 164 -24.88 10.29 -13.45
CA VAL A 164 -25.04 11.66 -13.91
C VAL A 164 -23.93 12.50 -13.29
N ALA A 165 -23.17 13.22 -14.12
CA ALA A 165 -22.14 14.10 -13.63
C ALA A 165 -22.74 15.19 -12.72
N THR A 166 -22.20 15.32 -11.50
CA THR A 166 -22.58 16.39 -10.59
C THR A 166 -22.02 17.73 -11.05
N GLU A 167 -22.52 18.84 -10.50
CA GLU A 167 -21.96 20.16 -10.77
C GLU A 167 -20.46 20.25 -10.41
N GLY A 168 -20.05 19.60 -9.32
CA GLY A 168 -18.64 19.51 -8.93
C GLY A 168 -17.77 18.79 -9.95
N MET A 169 -18.23 17.65 -10.47
CA MET A 169 -17.54 16.92 -11.56
C MET A 169 -17.43 17.78 -12.82
N MET A 170 -18.51 18.44 -13.21
CA MET A 170 -18.53 19.32 -14.39
C MET A 170 -17.59 20.51 -14.22
N SER A 171 -17.55 21.10 -13.03
CA SER A 171 -16.62 22.19 -12.69
C SER A 171 -15.17 21.75 -12.77
N ASP A 172 -14.84 20.58 -12.22
CA ASP A 172 -13.47 20.04 -12.26
C ASP A 172 -13.04 19.68 -13.68
N MET A 173 -13.94 19.11 -14.49
CA MET A 173 -13.68 18.83 -15.91
C MET A 173 -13.47 20.10 -16.74
N ALA A 174 -14.19 21.17 -16.42
CA ALA A 174 -14.08 22.45 -17.12
C ALA A 174 -12.89 23.30 -16.64
N SER A 175 -12.39 23.05 -15.42
CA SER A 175 -11.32 23.84 -14.84
C SER A 175 -9.96 23.30 -15.27
N HIS A 176 -9.22 24.11 -16.03
CA HIS A 176 -7.79 23.91 -16.17
C HIS A 176 -7.11 24.42 -14.90
N LYS A 177 -6.54 23.52 -14.13
CA LYS A 177 -5.74 23.88 -12.95
C LYS A 177 -4.26 23.90 -13.37
N PRO A 178 -3.69 25.06 -13.69
CA PRO A 178 -2.25 25.15 -13.89
C PRO A 178 -1.54 24.73 -12.59
N LEU A 179 -0.38 24.13 -12.73
CA LEU A 179 0.48 23.87 -11.58
C LEU A 179 0.69 25.18 -10.83
N PRO A 180 0.65 25.16 -9.48
CA PRO A 180 0.93 26.35 -8.70
C PRO A 180 2.31 26.88 -9.09
N ASN A 181 2.39 28.16 -9.42
CA ASN A 181 3.67 28.81 -9.58
C ASN A 181 4.24 29.09 -8.19
N ASP A 182 5.33 28.44 -7.86
CA ASP A 182 6.07 28.77 -6.64
C ASP A 182 7.07 29.89 -6.96
N PRO A 183 6.83 31.12 -6.50
CA PRO A 183 7.72 32.25 -6.77
C PRO A 183 9.07 32.13 -6.05
N GLU A 184 9.15 31.26 -5.03
CA GLU A 184 10.38 30.99 -4.28
C GLU A 184 11.14 29.76 -4.81
N ALA A 185 10.61 29.08 -5.83
CA ALA A 185 11.27 27.94 -6.43
C ALA A 185 12.63 28.35 -7.02
N VAL A 186 13.67 27.69 -6.53
CA VAL A 186 15.01 27.85 -7.07
C VAL A 186 15.18 26.86 -8.23
N SER A 187 15.57 27.38 -9.38
CA SER A 187 15.90 26.50 -10.51
C SER A 187 17.05 25.57 -10.13
N PRO A 188 16.94 24.27 -10.43
CA PRO A 188 18.06 23.36 -10.22
C PRO A 188 19.26 23.80 -11.08
N LEU A 189 20.45 23.51 -10.60
CA LEU A 189 21.66 23.67 -11.39
C LEU A 189 21.67 22.59 -12.51
N TYR A 190 22.27 22.92 -13.63
CA TYR A 190 22.42 21.99 -14.74
C TYR A 190 23.64 22.36 -15.60
N ASN A 191 24.13 21.41 -16.37
CA ASN A 191 25.22 21.56 -17.31
C ASN A 191 26.55 21.98 -16.65
N ILE A 192 26.78 21.53 -15.39
CA ILE A 192 28.04 21.78 -14.66
C ILE A 192 28.89 20.53 -14.75
N ASP A 193 29.85 20.54 -15.68
CA ASP A 193 30.73 19.39 -15.89
C ASP A 193 31.66 19.18 -14.68
N SER A 194 31.41 18.12 -13.95
CA SER A 194 32.21 17.65 -12.82
C SER A 194 33.07 16.43 -13.18
N GLY A 195 32.89 15.87 -14.38
CA GLY A 195 33.50 14.61 -14.80
C GLY A 195 32.97 13.38 -14.05
N SER A 196 31.91 13.52 -13.29
CA SER A 196 31.31 12.45 -12.50
C SER A 196 30.55 11.47 -13.41
N GLN A 197 30.60 10.20 -13.08
CA GLN A 197 29.85 9.15 -13.79
C GLN A 197 28.95 8.40 -12.81
N LEU A 198 27.78 7.98 -13.27
CA LEU A 198 26.81 7.26 -12.44
C LEU A 198 27.38 6.01 -11.75
N ILE A 199 28.30 5.31 -12.42
CA ILE A 199 28.94 4.11 -11.85
C ILE A 199 29.72 4.40 -10.55
N ALA A 200 30.24 5.61 -10.40
CA ALA A 200 30.97 6.03 -9.19
C ALA A 200 30.05 6.19 -7.97
N MET A 201 28.74 6.28 -8.18
CA MET A 201 27.74 6.41 -7.10
C MET A 201 27.42 5.06 -6.44
N ARG A 202 27.91 3.94 -6.98
CA ARG A 202 27.61 2.60 -6.44
C ARG A 202 28.01 2.48 -4.98
N GLY A 203 27.04 2.11 -4.13
CA GLY A 203 27.23 1.90 -2.70
C GLY A 203 27.21 3.17 -1.86
N LEU A 204 27.00 4.35 -2.45
CA LEU A 204 26.78 5.57 -1.69
C LEU A 204 25.36 5.59 -1.11
N PRO A 205 25.18 6.12 0.11
CA PRO A 205 23.86 6.40 0.68
C PRO A 205 23.06 7.34 -0.23
N TYR A 206 21.73 7.26 -0.15
CA TYR A 206 20.81 8.08 -0.96
C TYR A 206 21.01 9.59 -0.75
N ASP A 207 21.33 10.01 0.47
CA ASP A 207 21.54 11.40 0.89
C ASP A 207 22.99 11.87 0.78
N HIS A 208 23.85 11.10 0.09
CA HIS A 208 25.26 11.50 -0.07
C HIS A 208 25.36 12.67 -1.04
N SER A 209 26.06 13.75 -0.64
CA SER A 209 26.18 15.00 -1.39
C SER A 209 26.76 14.87 -2.81
N THR A 210 27.42 13.76 -3.12
CA THR A 210 27.92 13.50 -4.48
C THR A 210 26.79 13.28 -5.50
N TRP A 211 25.58 12.91 -5.05
CA TRP A 211 24.42 12.82 -5.93
C TRP A 211 24.02 14.18 -6.50
N ASP A 212 24.09 15.25 -5.70
CA ASP A 212 23.81 16.61 -6.17
C ASP A 212 24.81 17.02 -7.26
N ILE A 213 26.10 16.74 -7.04
CA ILE A 213 27.16 17.01 -8.04
C ILE A 213 26.90 16.27 -9.35
N LEU A 214 26.44 15.01 -9.28
CA LEU A 214 26.08 14.22 -10.46
C LEU A 214 24.85 14.80 -11.18
N LEU A 215 23.83 15.22 -10.42
CA LEU A 215 22.61 15.80 -10.98
C LEU A 215 22.85 17.15 -11.63
N ASP A 216 23.70 17.99 -11.04
CA ASP A 216 24.09 19.30 -11.58
C ASP A 216 24.83 19.18 -12.94
N GLN A 217 25.40 18.00 -13.23
CA GLN A 217 26.08 17.73 -14.49
C GLN A 217 25.12 17.48 -15.66
N LEU A 218 23.88 17.05 -15.37
CA LEU A 218 22.88 16.80 -16.40
C LEU A 218 22.58 18.07 -17.20
N THR A 219 22.37 17.94 -18.50
CA THR A 219 21.79 19.04 -19.29
C THR A 219 20.29 19.20 -18.96
N TYR A 220 19.72 20.34 -19.30
CA TYR A 220 18.28 20.57 -19.15
C TYR A 220 17.46 19.51 -19.91
N GLU A 221 17.88 19.15 -21.11
CA GLU A 221 17.26 18.14 -21.94
C GLU A 221 17.32 16.76 -21.28
N GLU A 222 18.46 16.40 -20.68
CA GLU A 222 18.64 15.12 -19.97
C GLU A 222 17.76 15.06 -18.72
N GLN A 223 17.65 16.14 -17.95
CA GLN A 223 16.71 16.21 -16.82
C GLN A 223 15.27 16.05 -17.28
N ALA A 224 14.88 16.71 -18.39
CA ALA A 224 13.55 16.54 -18.97
C ALA A 224 13.29 15.10 -19.43
N LEU A 225 14.28 14.43 -20.06
CA LEU A 225 14.19 13.04 -20.48
C LEU A 225 14.00 12.07 -19.29
N LEU A 226 14.67 12.30 -18.17
CA LEU A 226 14.47 11.50 -16.96
C LEU A 226 13.02 11.53 -16.46
N VAL A 227 12.37 12.69 -16.57
CA VAL A 227 10.99 12.86 -16.09
C VAL A 227 9.97 12.36 -17.11
N THR A 228 10.22 12.57 -18.41
CA THR A 228 9.21 12.34 -19.45
C THR A 228 9.27 10.95 -20.09
N ASN A 229 10.43 10.31 -20.13
CA ASN A 229 10.65 9.03 -20.84
C ASN A 229 10.79 7.80 -19.92
N ALA A 230 10.45 7.92 -18.65
CA ALA A 230 10.69 6.87 -17.65
C ALA A 230 9.62 5.76 -17.59
N ALA A 231 8.85 5.51 -18.65
CA ALA A 231 7.76 4.53 -18.60
C ALA A 231 8.26 3.07 -18.59
N PHE A 232 9.07 2.68 -19.60
CA PHE A 232 9.57 1.31 -19.76
C PHE A 232 11.08 1.26 -19.92
N GLY A 233 11.78 2.10 -19.20
CA GLY A 233 13.23 2.16 -19.22
C GLY A 233 13.73 3.56 -18.92
N THR A 234 15.02 3.75 -19.08
CA THR A 234 15.66 5.07 -18.99
C THR A 234 16.33 5.41 -20.31
N SER A 235 16.23 6.66 -20.73
CA SER A 235 17.03 7.16 -21.86
C SER A 235 18.52 7.13 -21.50
N ALA A 236 19.38 7.03 -22.51
CA ALA A 236 20.79 7.27 -22.31
C ALA A 236 21.01 8.73 -21.92
N LEU A 237 21.87 8.97 -20.93
CA LEU A 237 22.29 10.30 -20.48
C LEU A 237 23.81 10.36 -20.57
N ASP A 238 24.29 10.97 -21.63
CA ASP A 238 25.73 10.94 -21.98
C ASP A 238 26.58 11.69 -20.98
N SER A 239 26.04 12.78 -20.39
CA SER A 239 26.79 13.61 -19.43
C SER A 239 27.23 12.82 -18.18
N ILE A 240 26.49 11.79 -17.78
CA ILE A 240 26.80 10.96 -16.61
C ILE A 240 27.14 9.50 -16.97
N ALA A 241 27.32 9.21 -18.25
CA ALA A 241 27.59 7.88 -18.78
C ALA A 241 26.52 6.82 -18.45
N LEU A 242 25.25 7.24 -18.29
CA LEU A 242 24.13 6.33 -18.16
C LEU A 242 23.75 5.75 -19.52
N LYS A 243 23.72 4.42 -19.61
CA LYS A 243 23.24 3.73 -20.80
C LYS A 243 21.72 3.61 -20.80
N GLU A 244 21.13 3.58 -22.00
CA GLU A 244 19.73 3.24 -22.16
C GLU A 244 19.43 1.89 -21.50
N THR A 245 18.32 1.82 -20.78
CA THR A 245 17.77 0.58 -20.22
C THR A 245 16.38 0.34 -20.77
N LYS A 246 16.01 -0.94 -20.86
CA LYS A 246 14.64 -1.35 -21.20
C LYS A 246 14.07 -2.18 -20.07
N ALA A 247 12.84 -1.91 -19.70
CA ALA A 247 12.04 -2.74 -18.83
C ALA A 247 10.86 -3.31 -19.62
N SER A 248 10.47 -4.53 -19.32
CA SER A 248 9.30 -5.17 -19.94
C SER A 248 8.29 -5.53 -18.87
N ASP A 249 7.01 -5.47 -19.22
CA ASP A 249 5.94 -5.95 -18.36
C ASP A 249 5.94 -7.47 -18.27
N GLY A 250 5.61 -7.96 -17.09
CA GLY A 250 5.36 -9.36 -16.84
C GLY A 250 6.43 -10.06 -15.98
N PRO A 251 6.08 -11.20 -15.39
CA PRO A 251 6.95 -11.91 -14.44
C PRO A 251 8.18 -12.55 -15.08
N THR A 252 8.25 -12.62 -16.40
CA THR A 252 9.33 -13.23 -17.17
C THR A 252 10.06 -12.24 -18.07
N ALA A 253 10.02 -10.97 -17.74
CA ALA A 253 10.56 -9.86 -18.53
C ALA A 253 12.08 -9.92 -18.81
N VAL A 254 12.67 -11.10 -18.88
CA VAL A 254 14.00 -11.34 -19.40
C VAL A 254 13.83 -11.88 -20.82
N SER A 255 13.94 -11.03 -21.79
CA SER A 255 14.02 -11.38 -23.21
C SER A 255 15.47 -11.34 -23.66
#